data_74742849138cfec3d6cac5eb75b54ac1
#
_entry.id   74742849138cfec3d6cac5eb75b54ac1
#
_cell.length_a   1.000
_cell.length_b   1.000
_cell.length_c   1.000
_cell.angle_alpha   90.00
_cell.angle_beta   90.00
_cell.angle_gamma   90.00
#
_symmetry.space_group_name_H-M   'P 1'
#
loop_
_entity.id
_entity.type
_entity.pdbx_description
1 polymer ?
#
loop_
_entity_poly.entity_id
_entity_poly.type
_entity_poly.pdbx_seq_one_letter_code
_entity_poly.pdbx_strand_id
1 'polypeptide(L)'
;MSEARPPERDDDDVDVVIAVVRTGGIAGIRRRWKVEAPREEAGEWIALIDSCPWDEPPAGAAGADRFVWSIRVRTPSVSREQELPEGALDGPWRELVDAVRAASRS
;
A
#
# COMPACT_ATOMS: atom_id res chain seq x y z
N MET A 1 1.21 -16.20 32.07
CA MET A 1 1.23 -16.02 31.70
C MET A 1 1.26 -15.62 30.96
N SER A 2 1.28 -15.49 30.75
CA SER A 2 1.24 -15.20 30.02
C SER A 2 1.45 -14.62 29.49
N GLU A 3 1.64 -14.27 29.18
CA GLU A 3 1.82 -13.74 28.67
C GLU A 3 2.17 -13.21 28.08
N ALA A 4 2.36 -12.94 27.99
CA ALA A 4 2.81 -12.58 27.41
C ALA A 4 2.87 -12.15 26.22
N ARG A 5 2.59 -11.78 25.57
CA ARG A 5 2.57 -11.49 24.47
C ARG A 5 2.80 -10.26 24.24
N PRO A 6 3.48 -9.89 23.84
CA PRO A 6 3.83 -8.70 23.72
C PRO A 6 3.36 -7.96 22.70
N PRO A 7 3.59 -8.11 21.86
CA PRO A 7 3.42 -7.41 20.85
C PRO A 7 2.32 -6.71 20.61
N GLU A 8 1.54 -6.73 21.25
CA GLU A 8 0.56 -6.04 20.96
C GLU A 8 0.82 -4.67 20.80
N ARG A 9 1.78 -4.14 21.32
CA ARG A 9 2.02 -2.83 21.19
C ARG A 9 2.13 -2.46 19.81
N ASP A 10 2.43 -3.31 18.97
CA ASP A 10 2.51 -2.93 17.61
C ASP A 10 1.21 -2.44 17.10
N ASP A 11 0.14 -3.05 17.45
CA ASP A 11 -1.13 -2.59 16.99
C ASP A 11 -1.46 -1.25 17.55
N ASP A 12 -1.09 -0.99 18.77
CA ASP A 12 -1.43 0.28 19.34
C ASP A 12 -0.62 1.38 18.75
N ASP A 13 0.63 1.10 18.38
CA ASP A 13 1.48 2.14 17.87
C ASP A 13 1.29 2.38 16.41
N VAL A 14 0.69 1.49 15.69
CA VAL A 14 0.58 1.62 14.26
C VAL A 14 -0.73 2.26 13.89
N ASP A 15 -0.67 3.42 13.24
CA ASP A 15 -1.86 4.08 12.79
C ASP A 15 -2.16 3.81 11.33
N VAL A 16 -1.17 3.55 10.52
CA VAL A 16 -1.38 3.36 9.10
C VAL A 16 -0.64 2.12 8.66
N VAL A 17 -1.33 1.27 7.92
CA VAL A 17 -0.70 0.11 7.32
C VAL A 17 -0.94 0.18 5.83
N ILE A 18 0.11 0.08 5.04
CA ILE A 18 0.00 0.10 3.60
C ILE A 18 0.72 -1.11 3.05
N ALA A 19 0.02 -1.90 2.28
CA ALA A 19 0.61 -3.07 1.66
C ALA A 19 0.49 -2.95 0.16
N VAL A 20 1.58 -3.15 -0.53
CA VAL A 20 1.62 -3.07 -1.98
C VAL A 20 2.12 -4.41 -2.49
N VAL A 21 1.42 -4.97 -3.44
CA VAL A 21 1.80 -6.25 -4.03
C VAL A 21 1.82 -6.09 -5.53
N ARG A 22 2.90 -6.50 -6.14
CA ARG A 22 2.98 -6.54 -7.59
C ARG A 22 2.97 -8.00 -8.03
N THR A 23 2.07 -8.33 -8.94
CA THR A 23 1.99 -9.69 -9.42
C THR A 23 2.07 -9.68 -10.92
N GLY A 24 2.58 -10.71 -11.50
CA GLY A 24 2.53 -10.82 -12.93
C GLY A 24 3.84 -11.26 -13.53
N GLY A 25 3.94 -11.05 -14.80
CA GLY A 25 5.09 -11.52 -15.51
C GLY A 25 4.91 -12.95 -15.92
N ILE A 26 5.83 -13.43 -16.68
CA ILE A 26 5.72 -14.75 -17.22
C ILE A 26 5.72 -15.80 -16.16
N ALA A 27 6.50 -15.62 -15.16
CA ALA A 27 6.58 -16.60 -14.11
C ALA A 27 5.58 -16.38 -13.00
N GLY A 28 4.79 -15.36 -13.09
CA GLY A 28 3.82 -15.08 -12.04
C GLY A 28 4.45 -14.69 -10.72
N ILE A 29 5.58 -14.05 -10.79
CA ILE A 29 6.28 -13.70 -9.58
C ILE A 29 5.54 -12.63 -8.83
N ARG A 30 5.52 -12.76 -7.52
CA ARG A 30 4.84 -11.80 -6.68
C ARG A 30 5.85 -11.13 -5.77
N ARG A 31 5.79 -9.83 -5.69
CA ARG A 31 6.61 -9.08 -4.77
C ARG A 31 5.73 -8.24 -3.90
N ARG A 32 6.14 -8.04 -2.66
CA ARG A 32 5.32 -7.25 -1.77
C ARG A 32 6.15 -6.34 -0.95
N TRP A 33 5.56 -5.21 -0.61
CA TRP A 33 6.17 -4.22 0.26
C TRP A 33 5.12 -3.80 1.28
N LYS A 34 5.55 -3.50 2.47
CA LYS A 34 4.61 -3.14 3.53
C LYS A 34 5.21 -2.06 4.41
N VAL A 35 4.38 -1.13 4.81
CA VAL A 35 4.77 -0.07 5.72
C VAL A 35 3.78 -0.04 6.86
N GLU A 36 4.29 0.07 8.07
CA GLU A 36 3.46 0.27 9.23
C GLU A 36 3.96 1.54 9.88
N ALA A 37 3.14 2.56 9.94
CA ALA A 37 3.55 3.88 10.41
C ALA A 37 2.90 4.21 11.72
N PRO A 38 3.67 4.67 12.68
CA PRO A 38 3.10 5.10 13.95
C PRO A 38 2.43 6.44 13.79
N ARG A 39 1.74 6.85 14.83
CA ARG A 39 0.97 8.07 14.76
C ARG A 39 1.80 9.26 14.35
N GLU A 40 3.03 9.35 14.79
CA GLU A 40 3.85 10.50 14.49
C GLU A 40 4.13 10.62 13.02
N GLU A 41 4.12 9.52 12.29
CA GLU A 41 4.41 9.55 10.87
C GLU A 41 3.17 9.39 10.04
N ALA A 42 2.04 9.16 10.66
CA ALA A 42 0.83 8.83 9.92
C ALA A 42 0.37 9.94 9.02
N GLY A 43 0.60 11.19 9.42
CA GLY A 43 0.11 12.30 8.62
C GLY A 43 0.66 12.33 7.22
N GLU A 44 1.94 12.03 7.06
CA GLU A 44 2.52 12.04 5.74
C GLU A 44 1.93 10.93 4.89
N TRP A 45 1.73 9.77 5.49
CA TRP A 45 1.18 8.65 4.73
C TRP A 45 -0.28 8.89 4.38
N ILE A 46 -1.04 9.47 5.30
CA ILE A 46 -2.44 9.77 5.04
C ILE A 46 -2.55 10.78 3.92
N ALA A 47 -1.65 11.75 3.86
CA ALA A 47 -1.69 12.72 2.78
C ALA A 47 -1.46 12.05 1.42
N LEU A 48 -0.52 11.12 1.36
CA LEU A 48 -0.29 10.39 0.13
C LEU A 48 -1.50 9.54 -0.24
N ILE A 49 -2.09 8.89 0.75
CA ILE A 49 -3.26 8.06 0.52
C ILE A 49 -4.42 8.90 0.01
N ASP A 50 -4.65 10.03 0.62
CA ASP A 50 -5.78 10.86 0.24
C ASP A 50 -5.61 11.51 -1.11
N SER A 51 -4.39 11.60 -1.60
CA SER A 51 -4.18 12.14 -2.92
C SER A 51 -4.58 11.18 -4.01
N CYS A 52 -4.77 9.94 -3.70
CA CYS A 52 -5.09 8.94 -4.71
C CYS A 52 -6.58 8.87 -4.95
N PRO A 53 -6.98 8.72 -6.20
CA PRO A 53 -8.40 8.70 -6.52
C PRO A 53 -9.00 7.31 -6.32
N TRP A 54 -9.21 6.94 -5.09
CA TRP A 54 -9.71 5.62 -4.77
C TRP A 54 -11.08 5.33 -5.36
N ASP A 55 -11.88 6.37 -5.55
CA ASP A 55 -13.22 6.16 -6.02
C ASP A 55 -13.31 6.06 -7.51
N GLU A 56 -12.23 6.30 -8.21
CA GLU A 56 -12.26 6.24 -9.66
C GLU A 56 -11.62 4.97 -10.14
N PRO A 57 -12.17 4.37 -11.14
CA PRO A 57 -11.52 3.19 -11.68
C PRO A 57 -10.21 3.58 -12.35
N PRO A 58 -9.26 2.73 -12.30
CA PRO A 58 -8.00 3.03 -12.95
C PRO A 58 -8.19 3.16 -14.43
N ALA A 59 -7.49 4.08 -14.99
CA ALA A 59 -7.64 4.27 -16.37
C ALA A 59 -6.91 3.22 -17.10
N GLY A 60 -7.38 2.84 -18.07
CA GLY A 60 -6.74 2.09 -18.85
C GLY A 60 -6.43 0.95 -18.96
N ALA A 61 -5.90 0.61 -19.35
CA ALA A 61 -5.45 -0.39 -19.52
C ALA A 61 -5.55 -1.55 -19.75
N ALA A 62 -5.92 -1.85 -20.28
CA ALA A 62 -6.11 -2.99 -20.51
C ALA A 62 -5.24 -3.80 -21.02
N GLY A 63 -5.25 -4.77 -20.90
CA GLY A 63 -4.71 -5.65 -21.57
C GLY A 63 -3.44 -6.03 -21.52
N ALA A 64 -2.71 -5.57 -21.91
CA ALA A 64 -1.47 -6.09 -22.12
C ALA A 64 -0.59 -5.98 -20.98
N ASP A 65 -1.06 -5.60 -19.91
CA ASP A 65 -0.20 -5.38 -18.85
C ASP A 65 0.38 -6.61 -18.32
N ARG A 66 1.62 -6.59 -18.06
CA ARG A 66 2.22 -7.67 -17.49
C ARG A 66 2.17 -7.69 -16.04
N PHE A 67 2.02 -6.57 -15.39
CA PHE A 67 2.02 -6.49 -13.94
C PHE A 67 0.75 -5.83 -13.45
N VAL A 68 0.28 -6.29 -12.31
CA VAL A 68 -0.85 -5.69 -11.61
C VAL A 68 -0.39 -5.31 -10.22
N TRP A 69 -0.71 -4.10 -9.82
CA TRP A 69 -0.35 -3.59 -8.51
C TRP A 69 -1.58 -3.57 -7.64
N SER A 70 -1.48 -4.19 -6.50
CA SER A 70 -2.57 -4.22 -5.55
C SER A 70 -2.16 -3.38 -4.36
N ILE A 71 -2.94 -2.38 -4.02
CA ILE A 71 -2.61 -1.44 -2.96
C ILE A 71 -3.70 -1.52 -1.91
N ARG A 72 -3.31 -1.83 -0.70
CA ARG A 72 -4.26 -1.97 0.38
C ARG A 72 -3.82 -1.09 1.53
N VAL A 73 -4.73 -0.29 2.04
CA VAL A 73 -4.43 0.69 3.07
C VAL A 73 -5.41 0.56 4.20
N ARG A 74 -4.90 0.65 5.41
CA ARG A 74 -5.75 0.68 6.58
C ARG A 74 -5.32 1.81 7.49
N THR A 75 -6.26 2.64 7.88
CA THR A 75 -6.05 3.71 8.85
C THR A 75 -7.07 3.54 9.94
N PRO A 76 -7.02 4.33 10.99
CA PRO A 76 -8.03 4.18 12.05
C PRO A 76 -9.44 4.44 11.56
N SER A 77 -9.60 5.21 10.50
CA SER A 77 -10.93 5.54 10.04
C SER A 77 -11.41 4.71 8.88
N VAL A 78 -10.53 4.25 8.02
CA VAL A 78 -10.98 3.59 6.82
C VAL A 78 -10.05 2.50 6.37
N SER A 79 -10.57 1.63 5.56
CA SER A 79 -9.78 0.65 4.84
C SER A 79 -10.06 0.82 3.37
N ARG A 80 -9.01 0.81 2.56
CA ARG A 80 -9.17 0.99 1.13
C ARG A 80 -8.32 0.00 0.38
N GLU A 81 -8.75 -0.32 -0.82
CA GLU A 81 -8.05 -1.29 -1.61
C GLU A 81 -8.27 -0.98 -3.07
N GLN A 82 -7.25 -1.11 -3.89
CA GLN A 82 -7.37 -0.84 -5.30
C GLN A 82 -6.38 -1.69 -6.06
N GLU A 83 -6.76 -2.14 -7.24
CA GLU A 83 -5.85 -2.83 -8.13
C GLU A 83 -5.64 -1.99 -9.35
N LEU A 84 -4.39 -1.89 -9.78
CA LEU A 84 -4.04 -1.04 -10.90
C LEU A 84 -3.18 -1.82 -11.87
N PRO A 85 -3.47 -1.72 -13.16
CA PRO A 85 -2.51 -2.24 -14.12
C PRO A 85 -1.27 -1.36 -14.13
N GLU A 86 -0.21 -1.90 -14.59
CA GLU A 86 1.04 -1.18 -14.56
C GLU A 86 0.94 0.15 -15.27
N GLY A 87 0.21 0.21 -16.34
CA GLY A 87 0.09 1.45 -17.08
C GLY A 87 -0.67 2.54 -16.37
N ALA A 88 -1.43 2.18 -15.35
CA ALA A 88 -2.16 3.18 -14.59
C ALA A 88 -1.40 3.66 -13.37
N LEU A 89 -0.20 3.16 -13.16
CA LEU A 89 0.56 3.53 -11.99
C LEU A 89 1.31 4.81 -12.27
N ASP A 90 0.67 5.92 -12.09
CA ASP A 90 1.33 7.20 -12.27
C ASP A 90 0.69 8.23 -11.35
N GLY A 91 1.24 9.43 -11.31
CA GLY A 91 0.72 10.48 -10.47
C GLY A 91 0.72 10.09 -9.02
N PRO A 92 -0.37 10.36 -8.33
CA PRO A 92 -0.43 10.06 -6.90
C PRO A 92 -0.24 8.58 -6.58
N TRP A 93 -0.72 7.72 -7.45
CA TRP A 93 -0.54 6.29 -7.22
C TRP A 93 0.94 5.94 -7.23
N ARG A 94 1.67 6.51 -8.17
CA ARG A 94 3.07 6.21 -8.25
C ARG A 94 3.82 6.77 -7.07
N GLU A 95 3.44 7.95 -6.63
CA GLU A 95 4.08 8.53 -5.48
C GLU A 95 3.88 7.67 -4.25
N LEU A 96 2.68 7.16 -4.07
CA LEU A 96 2.42 6.31 -2.92
C LEU A 96 3.22 5.03 -2.99
N VAL A 97 3.22 4.38 -4.13
CA VAL A 97 3.92 3.12 -4.27
C VAL A 97 5.43 3.33 -4.10
N ASP A 98 5.97 4.40 -4.68
CA ASP A 98 7.40 4.63 -4.55
C ASP A 98 7.78 4.90 -3.11
N ALA A 99 6.95 5.61 -2.37
CA ALA A 99 7.22 5.89 -0.97
C ALA A 99 7.18 4.61 -0.16
N VAL A 100 6.24 3.73 -0.44
CA VAL A 100 6.15 2.47 0.29
C VAL A 100 7.37 1.61 0.00
N ARG A 101 7.79 1.56 -1.25
CA ARG A 101 8.94 0.75 -1.59
C ARG A 101 10.20 1.29 -0.93
N ALA A 102 10.35 2.59 -0.92
CA ALA A 102 11.52 3.17 -0.31
C ALA A 102 11.54 2.92 1.21
N ALA A 103 10.41 3.06 1.84
CA ALA A 103 10.35 2.88 3.28
C ALA A 103 10.55 1.43 3.68
N SER A 104 10.03 0.53 2.89
CA SER A 104 10.10 -0.86 3.29
C SER A 104 11.45 -1.48 2.98
N ARG A 105 12.28 -0.76 2.25
CA ARG A 105 13.60 -1.28 2.01
C ARG A 105 14.53 -1.06 3.13
N SER A 106 14.28 -0.18 3.99
CA SER A 106 15.19 0.06 5.07
C SER A 106 15.08 -0.93 6.20
#